data_2a9111f2603d46fbe76c0e17b1d4ebe8
#
_entry.id   2a9111f2603d46fbe76c0e17b1d4ebe8
#
_cell.length_a   1.000
_cell.length_b   1.000
_cell.length_c   1.000
_cell.angle_alpha   90.00
_cell.angle_beta   90.00
_cell.angle_gamma   90.00
#
_symmetry.space_group_name_H-M   'P 1'
#
loop_
_entity.id
_entity.type
_entity.pdbx_description
1 polymer ?
#
loop_
_entity_poly.entity_id
_entity_poly.type
_entity_poly.pdbx_seq_one_letter_code
_entity_poly.pdbx_strand_id
1 'polypeptide(L)'
;MSAATRSFSPPLALHRALPGLLLAAAVAAAAGAAARLGWLQTHGLSTLTLAIAIGLVAGNLLPAGALAASADGLDLAKQRLLRAGIVLYGLRLTFQDIGHVGLAGVAIDALVLGSTFALACALGTRVFGLDRTTAILIGAGSSICGAAAVMATAPVVRGRPEQAAVAIATVVGFGTVAIFVYPALFHLLASIHPLSGASYGLWAGSTIHEVAQVVAAGHAVGDAAADTAVIAKMVRVMMLAPFLLALSAWFARTGARDASRARPPIAIPWFALGFVALTGVRSLGVLPDAVIAAADTLDTATLAVAMAALGLTTRLSSMKAAGLAPLGLGAALFAWLVVGGGAINLAVHALWPAA
;
A
#
# COMPACT_ATOMS: atom_id res chain seq x y z
N MET A 1 11.67 -0.82 -39.73
CA MET A 1 11.50 -2.00 -38.88
C MET A 1 12.62 -1.97 -37.85
N SER A 2 12.39 -1.44 -36.67
CA SER A 2 13.36 -1.47 -35.57
C SER A 2 12.64 -2.13 -34.37
N ALA A 3 13.13 -3.30 -34.02
CA ALA A 3 12.59 -4.11 -32.94
C ALA A 3 12.73 -3.35 -31.61
N ALA A 4 11.60 -3.12 -30.96
CA ALA A 4 11.56 -2.61 -29.59
C ALA A 4 12.29 -3.62 -28.70
N THR A 5 13.51 -3.30 -28.31
CA THR A 5 14.25 -4.02 -27.28
C THR A 5 13.47 -3.89 -25.98
N ARG A 6 12.72 -4.93 -25.62
CA ARG A 6 12.28 -5.17 -24.24
C ARG A 6 13.55 -5.18 -23.41
N SER A 7 13.71 -4.17 -22.55
CA SER A 7 14.73 -4.22 -21.52
C SER A 7 14.36 -5.35 -20.54
N PHE A 8 14.80 -6.56 -20.88
CA PHE A 8 14.90 -7.65 -19.92
C PHE A 8 15.89 -7.16 -18.86
N SER A 9 15.38 -6.81 -17.69
CA SER A 9 16.24 -6.67 -16.52
C SER A 9 17.05 -7.96 -16.40
N PRO A 10 18.40 -7.90 -16.31
CA PRO A 10 19.20 -9.12 -16.22
C PRO A 10 18.69 -9.95 -15.04
N PRO A 11 18.72 -11.30 -15.13
CA PRO A 11 18.33 -12.14 -14.03
C PRO A 11 19.12 -11.69 -12.80
N LEU A 12 18.42 -11.25 -11.76
CA LEU A 12 19.02 -10.86 -10.48
C LEU A 12 19.93 -12.03 -10.06
N ALA A 13 21.20 -11.82 -10.09
CA ALA A 13 22.14 -12.84 -9.65
C ALA A 13 21.82 -13.09 -8.17
N LEU A 14 21.27 -14.26 -7.86
CA LEU A 14 20.74 -14.63 -6.53
C LEU A 14 21.73 -14.31 -5.39
N HIS A 15 23.03 -14.40 -5.67
CA HIS A 15 24.08 -14.06 -4.73
C HIS A 15 24.07 -12.58 -4.30
N ARG A 16 23.64 -11.63 -5.16
CA ARG A 16 23.52 -10.21 -4.81
C ARG A 16 22.29 -9.92 -3.95
N ALA A 17 21.22 -10.68 -4.13
CA ALA A 17 20.00 -10.51 -3.34
C ALA A 17 20.10 -11.16 -1.95
N LEU A 18 20.98 -12.15 -1.78
CA LEU A 18 21.09 -12.95 -0.57
C LEU A 18 21.33 -12.13 0.71
N PRO A 19 22.25 -11.15 0.75
CA PRO A 19 22.49 -10.37 1.98
C PRO A 19 21.25 -9.61 2.45
N GLY A 20 20.52 -8.98 1.54
CA GLY A 20 19.30 -8.24 1.86
C GLY A 20 18.15 -9.15 2.27
N LEU A 21 17.99 -10.29 1.62
CA LEU A 21 16.99 -11.29 2.00
C LEU A 21 17.27 -11.86 3.39
N LEU A 22 18.52 -12.20 3.69
CA LEU A 22 18.91 -12.69 5.01
C LEU A 22 18.69 -11.64 6.10
N LEU A 23 19.03 -10.38 5.83
CA LEU A 23 18.79 -9.28 6.76
C LEU A 23 17.29 -9.10 7.05
N ALA A 24 16.47 -9.09 6.00
CA ALA A 24 15.01 -8.98 6.16
C ALA A 24 14.42 -10.19 6.89
N ALA A 25 14.89 -11.41 6.58
CA ALA A 25 14.46 -12.63 7.25
C ALA A 25 14.87 -12.64 8.73
N ALA A 26 16.07 -12.17 9.07
CA ALA A 26 16.52 -12.04 10.46
C ALA A 26 15.65 -11.07 11.26
N VAL A 27 15.30 -9.91 10.68
CA VAL A 27 14.38 -8.94 11.29
C VAL A 27 12.99 -9.54 11.44
N ALA A 28 12.47 -10.25 10.44
CA ALA A 28 11.18 -10.92 10.50
C ALA A 28 11.15 -12.02 11.59
N ALA A 29 12.23 -12.80 11.71
CA ALA A 29 12.37 -13.82 12.76
C ALA A 29 12.39 -13.19 14.15
N ALA A 30 13.15 -12.09 14.33
CA ALA A 30 13.17 -11.34 15.58
C ALA A 30 11.78 -10.77 15.92
N ALA A 31 11.05 -10.26 14.95
CA ALA A 31 9.67 -9.80 15.11
C ALA A 31 8.73 -10.94 15.52
N GLY A 32 8.84 -12.11 14.87
CA GLY A 32 8.08 -13.30 15.22
C GLY A 32 8.37 -13.82 16.64
N ALA A 33 9.63 -13.77 17.06
CA ALA A 33 10.02 -14.09 18.43
C ALA A 33 9.46 -13.07 19.43
N ALA A 34 9.57 -11.78 19.13
CA ALA A 34 9.02 -10.71 19.97
C ALA A 34 7.48 -10.79 20.08
N ALA A 35 6.79 -11.11 19.00
CA ALA A 35 5.32 -11.25 18.98
C ALA A 35 4.81 -12.34 19.92
N ARG A 36 5.66 -13.27 20.37
CA ARG A 36 5.30 -14.29 21.38
C ARG A 36 5.32 -13.76 22.81
N LEU A 37 5.85 -12.56 23.04
CA LEU A 37 5.85 -11.96 24.38
C LEU A 37 4.43 -11.50 24.72
N GLY A 38 3.87 -12.00 25.81
CA GLY A 38 2.47 -11.78 26.20
C GLY A 38 2.11 -10.29 26.29
N TRP A 39 3.03 -9.44 26.76
CA TRP A 39 2.81 -7.99 26.82
C TRP A 39 2.57 -7.37 25.44
N LEU A 40 3.33 -7.78 24.41
CA LEU A 40 3.16 -7.27 23.04
C LEU A 40 1.86 -7.77 22.40
N GLN A 41 1.44 -9.01 22.72
CA GLN A 41 0.17 -9.56 22.27
C GLN A 41 -1.02 -8.79 22.85
N THR A 42 -0.99 -8.49 24.15
CA THR A 42 -2.07 -7.76 24.83
C THR A 42 -2.21 -6.31 24.30
N HIS A 43 -1.16 -5.76 23.70
CA HIS A 43 -1.18 -4.43 23.07
C HIS A 43 -1.45 -4.46 21.56
N GLY A 44 -1.88 -5.60 21.00
CA GLY A 44 -2.26 -5.73 19.60
C GLY A 44 -1.10 -5.62 18.60
N LEU A 45 0.16 -5.83 19.05
CA LEU A 45 1.33 -5.75 18.19
C LEU A 45 1.55 -7.07 17.43
N SER A 46 1.05 -7.14 16.21
CA SER A 46 1.22 -8.30 15.33
C SER A 46 2.67 -8.49 14.88
N THR A 47 3.02 -9.71 14.45
CA THR A 47 4.33 -9.99 13.84
C THR A 47 4.67 -9.04 12.70
N LEU A 48 3.69 -8.68 11.87
CA LEU A 48 3.89 -7.79 10.73
C LEU A 48 4.19 -6.35 11.18
N THR A 49 3.46 -5.87 12.19
CA THR A 49 3.67 -4.54 12.79
C THR A 49 5.05 -4.46 13.45
N LEU A 50 5.46 -5.51 14.17
CA LEU A 50 6.78 -5.58 14.77
C LEU A 50 7.90 -5.67 13.74
N ALA A 51 7.69 -6.43 12.66
CA ALA A 51 8.69 -6.55 11.58
C ALA A 51 9.00 -5.20 10.93
N ILE A 52 7.96 -4.40 10.63
CA ILE A 52 8.17 -3.07 10.05
C ILE A 52 8.76 -2.09 11.08
N ALA A 53 8.35 -2.15 12.36
CA ALA A 53 8.88 -1.29 13.41
C ALA A 53 10.37 -1.55 13.68
N ILE A 54 10.74 -2.82 13.88
CA ILE A 54 12.13 -3.23 14.08
C ILE A 54 12.95 -2.89 12.83
N GLY A 55 12.41 -3.18 11.63
CA GLY A 55 13.03 -2.83 10.36
C GLY A 55 13.28 -1.32 10.23
N LEU A 56 12.30 -0.47 10.59
CA LEU A 56 12.42 0.99 10.56
C LEU A 56 13.54 1.48 11.48
N VAL A 57 13.58 0.98 12.70
CA VAL A 57 14.65 1.33 13.66
C VAL A 57 16.01 0.86 13.13
N ALA A 58 16.14 -0.41 12.76
CA ALA A 58 17.39 -0.97 12.23
C ALA A 58 17.83 -0.25 10.95
N GLY A 59 16.91 0.04 10.02
CA GLY A 59 17.22 0.75 8.78
C GLY A 59 17.77 2.15 8.99
N ASN A 60 17.39 2.85 10.05
CA ASN A 60 17.89 4.19 10.36
C ASN A 60 19.13 4.19 11.27
N LEU A 61 19.46 3.06 11.93
CA LEU A 61 20.63 2.91 12.77
C LEU A 61 21.80 2.22 12.05
N LEU A 62 21.54 1.31 11.11
CA LEU A 62 22.57 0.58 10.38
C LEU A 62 23.39 1.52 9.48
N PRO A 63 24.72 1.25 9.34
CA PRO A 63 25.58 2.00 8.45
C PRO A 63 25.08 1.96 7.00
N ALA A 64 25.21 3.08 6.28
CA ALA A 64 24.75 3.20 4.89
C ALA A 64 25.39 2.14 3.97
N GLY A 65 26.66 1.76 4.21
CA GLY A 65 27.35 0.72 3.44
C GLY A 65 26.72 -0.67 3.58
N ALA A 66 26.27 -1.06 4.79
CA ALA A 66 25.62 -2.34 5.02
C ALA A 66 24.25 -2.41 4.31
N LEU A 67 23.50 -1.32 4.32
CA LEU A 67 22.20 -1.23 3.62
C LEU A 67 22.37 -1.16 2.10
N ALA A 68 23.41 -0.47 1.61
CA ALA A 68 23.74 -0.46 0.19
C ALA A 68 24.11 -1.86 -0.31
N ALA A 69 24.90 -2.63 0.44
CA ALA A 69 25.20 -4.03 0.11
C ALA A 69 23.98 -4.95 0.15
N SER A 70 22.94 -4.58 0.88
CA SER A 70 21.69 -5.34 1.04
C SER A 70 20.57 -4.88 0.08
N ALA A 71 20.77 -3.81 -0.69
CA ALA A 71 19.73 -3.13 -1.44
C ALA A 71 18.97 -4.06 -2.40
N ASP A 72 19.67 -4.86 -3.21
CA ASP A 72 19.05 -5.75 -4.20
C ASP A 72 18.07 -6.76 -3.55
N GLY A 73 18.47 -7.31 -2.40
CA GLY A 73 17.64 -8.28 -1.66
C GLY A 73 16.45 -7.62 -0.95
N LEU A 74 16.64 -6.44 -0.38
CA LEU A 74 15.57 -5.66 0.23
C LEU A 74 14.54 -5.22 -0.81
N ASP A 75 14.99 -4.80 -2.01
CA ASP A 75 14.09 -4.45 -3.10
C ASP A 75 13.34 -5.67 -3.65
N LEU A 76 14.00 -6.83 -3.74
CA LEU A 76 13.34 -8.09 -4.09
C LEU A 76 12.23 -8.43 -3.08
N ALA A 77 12.53 -8.37 -1.78
CA ALA A 77 11.58 -8.65 -0.71
C ALA A 77 10.39 -7.68 -0.75
N LYS A 78 10.67 -6.39 -0.79
CA LYS A 78 9.66 -5.32 -0.82
C LYS A 78 8.75 -5.35 -2.06
N GLN A 79 9.26 -5.83 -3.21
CA GLN A 79 8.49 -5.80 -4.46
C GLN A 79 7.95 -7.18 -4.83
N ARG A 80 8.78 -8.22 -4.86
CA ARG A 80 8.35 -9.53 -5.35
C ARG A 80 7.76 -10.40 -4.26
N LEU A 81 8.39 -10.49 -3.08
CA LEU A 81 7.83 -11.28 -1.99
C LEU A 81 6.53 -10.66 -1.48
N LEU A 82 6.46 -9.33 -1.34
CA LEU A 82 5.20 -8.66 -0.98
C LEU A 82 4.06 -9.02 -1.94
N ARG A 83 4.30 -8.94 -3.25
CA ARG A 83 3.26 -9.26 -4.24
C ARG A 83 2.89 -10.74 -4.21
N ALA A 84 3.87 -11.63 -4.01
CA ALA A 84 3.61 -13.05 -3.86
C ALA A 84 2.78 -13.35 -2.59
N GLY A 85 3.12 -12.73 -1.45
CA GLY A 85 2.32 -12.80 -0.23
C GLY A 85 0.89 -12.34 -0.46
N ILE A 86 0.69 -11.16 -1.08
CA ILE A 86 -0.66 -10.66 -1.38
C ILE A 86 -1.45 -11.63 -2.28
N VAL A 87 -0.80 -12.26 -3.27
CA VAL A 87 -1.44 -13.28 -4.10
C VAL A 87 -1.85 -14.48 -3.26
N LEU A 88 -0.96 -14.99 -2.40
CA LEU A 88 -1.24 -16.10 -1.48
C LEU A 88 -2.35 -15.76 -0.49
N TYR A 89 -2.41 -14.51 -0.03
CA TYR A 89 -3.48 -14.02 0.85
C TYR A 89 -4.88 -14.25 0.26
N GLY A 90 -5.01 -14.30 -1.07
CA GLY A 90 -6.26 -14.66 -1.74
C GLY A 90 -6.81 -16.04 -1.35
N LEU A 91 -5.95 -16.96 -0.87
CA LEU A 91 -6.40 -18.28 -0.38
C LEU A 91 -7.04 -18.24 1.02
N ARG A 92 -6.93 -17.12 1.75
CA ARG A 92 -7.63 -16.91 3.03
C ARG A 92 -9.09 -16.52 2.83
N LEU A 93 -9.41 -15.93 1.67
CA LEU A 93 -10.67 -15.25 1.39
C LEU A 93 -11.49 -16.00 0.35
N THR A 94 -12.81 -15.81 0.42
CA THR A 94 -13.77 -16.32 -0.56
C THR A 94 -14.44 -15.17 -1.31
N PHE A 95 -15.13 -15.46 -2.41
CA PHE A 95 -15.95 -14.45 -3.09
C PHE A 95 -17.12 -13.96 -2.24
N GLN A 96 -17.57 -14.77 -1.29
CA GLN A 96 -18.57 -14.35 -0.30
C GLN A 96 -18.04 -13.23 0.59
N ASP A 97 -16.79 -13.36 1.07
CA ASP A 97 -16.14 -12.32 1.87
C ASP A 97 -15.97 -11.02 1.06
N ILE A 98 -15.59 -11.12 -0.22
CA ILE A 98 -15.55 -9.96 -1.13
C ILE A 98 -16.94 -9.36 -1.32
N GLY A 99 -17.97 -10.21 -1.42
CA GLY A 99 -19.37 -9.80 -1.54
C GLY A 99 -19.85 -8.96 -0.35
N HIS A 100 -19.36 -9.21 0.86
CA HIS A 100 -19.69 -8.40 2.04
C HIS A 100 -19.14 -6.97 1.98
N VAL A 101 -18.00 -6.74 1.33
CA VAL A 101 -17.52 -5.38 1.04
C VAL A 101 -18.36 -4.71 -0.05
N GLY A 102 -18.78 -5.47 -1.05
CA GLY A 102 -19.81 -5.16 -2.03
C GLY A 102 -19.68 -3.82 -2.75
N LEU A 103 -20.80 -3.35 -3.29
CA LEU A 103 -20.89 -2.06 -4.00
C LEU A 103 -20.65 -0.86 -3.08
N ALA A 104 -20.98 -0.97 -1.80
CA ALA A 104 -20.71 0.09 -0.82
C ALA A 104 -19.19 0.34 -0.69
N GLY A 105 -18.39 -0.71 -0.61
CA GLY A 105 -16.92 -0.58 -0.57
C GLY A 105 -16.37 0.04 -1.85
N VAL A 106 -16.88 -0.35 -3.03
CA VAL A 106 -16.49 0.27 -4.31
C VAL A 106 -16.85 1.76 -4.33
N ALA A 107 -18.03 2.15 -3.84
CA ALA A 107 -18.44 3.55 -3.76
C ALA A 107 -17.55 4.35 -2.78
N ILE A 108 -17.23 3.79 -1.62
CA ILE A 108 -16.29 4.38 -0.65
C ILE A 108 -14.95 4.63 -1.31
N ASP A 109 -14.37 3.61 -1.96
CA ASP A 109 -13.06 3.71 -2.61
C ASP A 109 -13.07 4.76 -3.73
N ALA A 110 -14.13 4.82 -4.54
CA ALA A 110 -14.26 5.82 -5.60
C ALA A 110 -14.34 7.25 -5.04
N LEU A 111 -15.12 7.45 -3.97
CA LEU A 111 -15.26 8.76 -3.30
C LEU A 111 -13.96 9.18 -2.61
N VAL A 112 -13.31 8.28 -1.89
CA VAL A 112 -12.02 8.55 -1.23
C VAL A 112 -10.95 8.85 -2.28
N LEU A 113 -10.86 8.07 -3.35
CA LEU A 113 -9.91 8.29 -4.45
C LEU A 113 -10.15 9.66 -5.09
N GLY A 114 -11.38 9.92 -5.53
CA GLY A 114 -11.73 11.15 -6.24
C GLY A 114 -11.51 12.40 -5.40
N SER A 115 -12.00 12.40 -4.16
CA SER A 115 -11.85 13.54 -3.24
C SER A 115 -10.40 13.78 -2.83
N THR A 116 -9.64 12.74 -2.51
CA THR A 116 -8.21 12.86 -2.14
C THR A 116 -7.39 13.39 -3.31
N PHE A 117 -7.62 12.87 -4.53
CA PHE A 117 -6.91 13.35 -5.71
C PHE A 117 -7.24 14.80 -6.05
N ALA A 118 -8.52 15.18 -6.02
CA ALA A 118 -8.94 16.56 -6.25
C ALA A 118 -8.36 17.51 -5.20
N LEU A 119 -8.39 17.11 -3.93
CA LEU A 119 -7.82 17.90 -2.82
C LEU A 119 -6.30 18.04 -2.98
N ALA A 120 -5.58 16.98 -3.36
CA ALA A 120 -4.15 17.02 -3.62
C ALA A 120 -3.79 18.02 -4.72
N CYS A 121 -4.52 18.02 -5.83
CA CYS A 121 -4.32 18.96 -6.93
C CYS A 121 -4.61 20.40 -6.49
N ALA A 122 -5.69 20.63 -5.74
CA ALA A 122 -6.09 21.95 -5.30
C ALA A 122 -5.14 22.52 -4.24
N LEU A 123 -4.88 21.79 -3.16
CA LEU A 123 -4.00 22.23 -2.08
C LEU A 123 -2.54 22.28 -2.53
N GLY A 124 -2.08 21.26 -3.27
CA GLY A 124 -0.69 21.20 -3.72
C GLY A 124 -0.28 22.42 -4.51
N THR A 125 -1.11 22.85 -5.45
CA THR A 125 -0.80 24.01 -6.30
C THR A 125 -1.14 25.36 -5.68
N ARG A 126 -2.28 25.49 -4.97
CA ARG A 126 -2.76 26.78 -4.48
C ARG A 126 -2.26 27.15 -3.09
N VAL A 127 -2.04 26.17 -2.23
CA VAL A 127 -1.66 26.40 -0.83
C VAL A 127 -0.18 26.11 -0.61
N PHE A 128 0.30 24.97 -1.10
CA PHE A 128 1.69 24.55 -0.88
C PHE A 128 2.66 24.99 -1.98
N GLY A 129 2.18 25.66 -3.04
CA GLY A 129 3.03 26.21 -4.11
C GLY A 129 3.82 25.15 -4.90
N LEU A 130 3.36 23.89 -4.88
CA LEU A 130 3.98 22.82 -5.65
C LEU A 130 3.67 22.96 -7.14
N ASP A 131 4.61 22.53 -7.96
CA ASP A 131 4.32 22.36 -9.38
C ASP A 131 3.21 21.30 -9.58
N ARG A 132 2.44 21.48 -10.67
CA ARG A 132 1.27 20.65 -10.95
C ARG A 132 1.60 19.15 -11.04
N THR A 133 2.74 18.82 -11.59
CA THR A 133 3.16 17.41 -11.76
C THR A 133 3.44 16.76 -10.41
N THR A 134 4.19 17.42 -9.53
CA THR A 134 4.45 16.93 -8.17
C THR A 134 3.16 16.76 -7.37
N ALA A 135 2.24 17.75 -7.44
CA ALA A 135 0.95 17.67 -6.76
C ALA A 135 0.10 16.46 -7.27
N ILE A 136 0.06 16.23 -8.59
CA ILE A 136 -0.62 15.08 -9.20
C ILE A 136 0.03 13.75 -8.75
N LEU A 137 1.35 13.66 -8.70
CA LEU A 137 2.05 12.45 -8.29
C LEU A 137 1.79 12.11 -6.81
N ILE A 138 1.86 13.10 -5.91
CA ILE A 138 1.51 12.91 -4.50
C ILE A 138 0.04 12.54 -4.37
N GLY A 139 -0.83 13.22 -5.13
CA GLY A 139 -2.27 12.92 -5.17
C GLY A 139 -2.58 11.50 -5.62
N ALA A 140 -2.00 11.05 -6.71
CA ALA A 140 -2.18 9.69 -7.22
C ALA A 140 -1.69 8.62 -6.21
N GLY A 141 -0.51 8.88 -5.61
CA GLY A 141 0.02 7.99 -4.56
C GLY A 141 -0.87 7.92 -3.34
N SER A 142 -1.31 9.05 -2.81
CA SER A 142 -2.16 9.12 -1.61
C SER A 142 -3.58 8.59 -1.87
N SER A 143 -4.10 8.76 -3.08
CA SER A 143 -5.47 8.38 -3.41
C SER A 143 -5.64 6.92 -3.83
N ILE A 144 -4.58 6.19 -4.22
CA ILE A 144 -4.73 4.82 -4.75
C ILE A 144 -3.90 3.79 -3.97
N CYS A 145 -2.61 3.64 -4.30
CA CYS A 145 -1.80 2.56 -3.75
C CYS A 145 -0.32 2.93 -3.54
N GLY A 146 -0.07 4.15 -3.10
CA GLY A 146 1.26 4.57 -2.69
C GLY A 146 2.25 4.70 -3.85
N ALA A 147 3.45 4.21 -3.64
CA ALA A 147 4.55 4.29 -4.59
C ALA A 147 4.21 3.70 -5.97
N ALA A 148 3.42 2.62 -6.02
CA ALA A 148 3.02 1.99 -7.28
C ALA A 148 2.18 2.94 -8.15
N ALA A 149 1.25 3.69 -7.55
CA ALA A 149 0.45 4.67 -8.27
C ALA A 149 1.29 5.87 -8.74
N VAL A 150 2.26 6.33 -7.92
CA VAL A 150 3.20 7.38 -8.33
C VAL A 150 3.98 6.94 -9.57
N MET A 151 4.58 5.73 -9.53
CA MET A 151 5.38 5.20 -10.65
C MET A 151 4.56 4.98 -11.92
N ALA A 152 3.31 4.54 -11.80
CA ALA A 152 2.41 4.37 -12.93
C ALA A 152 1.91 5.71 -13.51
N THR A 153 1.77 6.72 -12.66
CA THR A 153 1.30 8.06 -13.06
C THR A 153 2.42 8.91 -13.66
N ALA A 154 3.66 8.76 -13.20
CA ALA A 154 4.79 9.57 -13.62
C ALA A 154 4.97 9.65 -15.15
N PRO A 155 4.94 8.53 -15.94
CA PRO A 155 5.03 8.61 -17.40
C PRO A 155 3.81 9.28 -18.04
N VAL A 156 2.62 9.21 -17.43
CA VAL A 156 1.40 9.86 -17.97
C VAL A 156 1.49 11.37 -17.87
N VAL A 157 2.00 11.88 -16.74
CA VAL A 157 2.15 13.34 -16.51
C VAL A 157 3.52 13.88 -16.91
N ARG A 158 4.39 13.04 -17.50
CA ARG A 158 5.78 13.36 -17.84
C ARG A 158 6.59 13.85 -16.62
N GLY A 159 6.36 13.20 -15.48
CA GLY A 159 7.06 13.51 -14.23
C GLY A 159 8.55 13.20 -14.33
N ARG A 160 9.37 14.10 -13.80
CA ARG A 160 10.82 13.88 -13.68
C ARG A 160 11.10 12.87 -12.57
N PRO A 161 12.23 12.13 -12.62
CA PRO A 161 12.60 11.17 -11.58
C PRO A 161 12.63 11.78 -10.18
N GLU A 162 13.08 13.04 -10.04
CA GLU A 162 13.15 13.74 -8.76
C GLU A 162 11.76 14.01 -8.18
N GLN A 163 10.79 14.40 -9.02
CA GLN A 163 9.40 14.63 -8.62
C GLN A 163 8.74 13.32 -8.16
N ALA A 164 9.00 12.22 -8.89
CA ALA A 164 8.53 10.90 -8.49
C ALA A 164 9.16 10.45 -7.16
N ALA A 165 10.45 10.67 -6.96
CA ALA A 165 11.14 10.35 -5.71
C ALA A 165 10.59 11.11 -4.52
N VAL A 166 10.34 12.42 -4.66
CA VAL A 166 9.72 13.27 -3.64
C VAL A 166 8.31 12.78 -3.31
N ALA A 167 7.50 12.48 -4.32
CA ALA A 167 6.15 11.97 -4.13
C ALA A 167 6.15 10.61 -3.41
N ILE A 168 7.03 9.68 -3.81
CA ILE A 168 7.18 8.37 -3.15
C ILE A 168 7.60 8.55 -1.69
N ALA A 169 8.61 9.39 -1.40
CA ALA A 169 9.06 9.61 -0.04
C ALA A 169 7.95 10.16 0.86
N THR A 170 7.16 11.10 0.34
CA THR A 170 6.02 11.69 1.05
C THR A 170 4.96 10.63 1.35
N VAL A 171 4.51 9.90 0.34
CA VAL A 171 3.41 8.93 0.45
C VAL A 171 3.81 7.73 1.32
N VAL A 172 5.01 7.18 1.14
CA VAL A 172 5.52 6.06 1.95
C VAL A 172 5.68 6.50 3.41
N GLY A 173 6.17 7.71 3.64
CA GLY A 173 6.34 8.26 4.99
C GLY A 173 5.02 8.33 5.76
N PHE A 174 4.00 8.99 5.21
CA PHE A 174 2.68 9.08 5.87
C PHE A 174 1.98 7.74 5.94
N GLY A 175 2.15 6.88 4.95
CA GLY A 175 1.64 5.52 5.00
C GLY A 175 2.28 4.66 6.10
N THR A 176 3.58 4.87 6.39
CA THR A 176 4.24 4.22 7.52
C THR A 176 3.71 4.73 8.87
N VAL A 177 3.44 6.03 8.98
CA VAL A 177 2.76 6.61 10.16
C VAL A 177 1.37 6.01 10.33
N ALA A 178 0.64 5.78 9.24
CA ALA A 178 -0.70 5.19 9.26
C ALA A 178 -0.74 3.83 9.95
N ILE A 179 0.29 2.98 9.82
CA ILE A 179 0.35 1.65 10.44
C ILE A 179 0.15 1.70 11.96
N PHE A 180 0.61 2.78 12.57
CA PHE A 180 0.53 2.98 14.02
C PHE A 180 -0.69 3.83 14.42
N VAL A 181 -0.98 4.87 13.65
CA VAL A 181 -2.05 5.83 13.97
C VAL A 181 -3.43 5.19 13.84
N TYR A 182 -3.70 4.39 12.80
CA TYR A 182 -5.02 3.81 12.59
C TYR A 182 -5.42 2.81 13.68
N PRO A 183 -4.57 1.83 14.08
CA PRO A 183 -4.90 0.95 15.21
C PRO A 183 -5.07 1.71 16.53
N ALA A 184 -4.23 2.73 16.78
CA ALA A 184 -4.35 3.57 17.97
C ALA A 184 -5.69 4.33 18.01
N LEU A 185 -6.11 4.90 16.86
CA LEU A 185 -7.42 5.53 16.72
C LEU A 185 -8.57 4.54 16.89
N PHE A 186 -8.43 3.32 16.36
CA PHE A 186 -9.42 2.26 16.56
C PHE A 186 -9.64 1.99 18.03
N HIS A 187 -8.58 1.76 18.81
CA HIS A 187 -8.68 1.49 20.24
C HIS A 187 -9.26 2.69 21.01
N LEU A 188 -8.88 3.91 20.63
CA LEU A 188 -9.43 5.13 21.24
C LEU A 188 -10.92 5.29 20.93
N LEU A 189 -11.34 5.10 19.67
CA LEU A 189 -12.74 5.23 19.27
C LEU A 189 -13.60 4.09 19.82
N ALA A 190 -13.09 2.87 19.88
CA ALA A 190 -13.78 1.71 20.42
C ALA A 190 -14.09 1.86 21.94
N SER A 191 -13.33 2.68 22.65
CA SER A 191 -13.62 3.02 24.07
C SER A 191 -14.81 3.96 24.23
N ILE A 192 -15.19 4.69 23.17
CA ILE A 192 -16.28 5.69 23.18
C ILE A 192 -17.52 5.13 22.47
N HIS A 193 -17.32 4.43 21.36
CA HIS A 193 -18.38 3.87 20.52
C HIS A 193 -17.95 2.50 19.98
N PRO A 194 -18.80 1.46 20.04
CA PRO A 194 -18.47 0.15 19.52
C PRO A 194 -18.20 0.22 18.01
N LEU A 195 -16.96 -0.01 17.62
CA LEU A 195 -16.52 -0.09 16.22
C LEU A 195 -16.13 -1.54 15.92
N SER A 196 -16.73 -2.15 14.89
CA SER A 196 -16.39 -3.51 14.51
C SER A 196 -15.03 -3.57 13.80
N GLY A 197 -14.35 -4.72 13.88
CA GLY A 197 -13.11 -4.95 13.12
C GLY A 197 -13.32 -4.80 11.61
N ALA A 198 -14.46 -5.23 11.08
CA ALA A 198 -14.81 -5.09 9.67
C ALA A 198 -14.97 -3.61 9.26
N SER A 199 -15.67 -2.79 10.06
CA SER A 199 -15.80 -1.35 9.79
C SER A 199 -14.45 -0.64 9.83
N TYR A 200 -13.60 -1.00 10.79
CA TYR A 200 -12.22 -0.52 10.83
C TYR A 200 -11.43 -0.98 9.59
N GLY A 201 -11.57 -2.24 9.20
CA GLY A 201 -10.90 -2.79 8.03
C GLY A 201 -11.26 -2.05 6.76
N LEU A 202 -12.55 -1.76 6.55
CA LEU A 202 -13.02 -1.00 5.39
C LEU A 202 -12.45 0.44 5.39
N TRP A 203 -12.47 1.12 6.56
CA TRP A 203 -11.86 2.44 6.70
C TRP A 203 -10.35 2.39 6.43
N ALA A 204 -9.61 1.49 7.05
CA ALA A 204 -8.17 1.36 6.88
C ALA A 204 -7.79 0.99 5.42
N GLY A 205 -8.50 0.03 4.81
CA GLY A 205 -8.26 -0.41 3.44
C GLY A 205 -8.53 0.69 2.42
N SER A 206 -9.63 1.45 2.61
CA SER A 206 -10.01 2.54 1.71
C SER A 206 -9.17 3.81 1.89
N THR A 207 -8.34 3.95 2.92
CA THR A 207 -7.64 5.21 3.25
C THR A 207 -6.13 5.09 3.43
N ILE A 208 -5.58 4.01 3.96
CA ILE A 208 -4.12 3.81 4.07
C ILE A 208 -3.49 3.69 2.68
N HIS A 209 -2.26 4.16 2.52
CA HIS A 209 -1.62 4.36 1.21
C HIS A 209 -1.25 3.07 0.50
N GLU A 210 -0.49 2.16 1.12
CA GLU A 210 0.04 0.96 0.49
C GLU A 210 -0.59 -0.33 1.02
N VAL A 211 -0.64 -1.36 0.17
CA VAL A 211 -1.18 -2.68 0.56
C VAL A 211 -0.45 -3.26 1.75
N ALA A 212 0.89 -3.17 1.76
CA ALA A 212 1.72 -3.62 2.86
C ALA A 212 1.32 -2.98 4.20
N GLN A 213 1.09 -1.67 4.18
CA GLN A 213 0.71 -0.88 5.36
C GLN A 213 -0.71 -1.23 5.82
N VAL A 214 -1.62 -1.49 4.88
CA VAL A 214 -2.99 -1.96 5.17
C VAL A 214 -2.96 -3.31 5.87
N VAL A 215 -2.19 -4.27 5.35
CA VAL A 215 -2.04 -5.61 5.96
C VAL A 215 -1.52 -5.48 7.39
N ALA A 216 -0.47 -4.69 7.60
CA ALA A 216 0.11 -4.49 8.93
C ALA A 216 -0.86 -3.83 9.90
N ALA A 217 -1.56 -2.76 9.47
CA ALA A 217 -2.55 -2.05 10.29
C ALA A 217 -3.79 -2.91 10.58
N GLY A 218 -4.24 -3.73 9.63
CA GLY A 218 -5.36 -4.66 9.79
C GLY A 218 -5.06 -5.72 10.85
N HIS A 219 -3.94 -6.40 10.73
CA HIS A 219 -3.52 -7.43 11.69
C HIS A 219 -3.21 -6.88 13.09
N ALA A 220 -2.92 -5.58 13.23
CA ALA A 220 -2.79 -4.95 14.54
C ALA A 220 -4.12 -4.88 15.31
N VAL A 221 -5.26 -4.99 14.62
CA VAL A 221 -6.59 -5.00 15.21
C VAL A 221 -7.17 -6.42 15.29
N GLY A 222 -6.90 -7.25 14.26
CA GLY A 222 -7.31 -8.64 14.22
C GLY A 222 -7.56 -9.14 12.79
N ASP A 223 -7.78 -10.45 12.64
CA ASP A 223 -7.88 -11.09 11.34
C ASP A 223 -9.08 -10.57 10.52
N ALA A 224 -10.26 -10.44 11.11
CA ALA A 224 -11.44 -9.90 10.43
C ALA A 224 -11.21 -8.46 9.92
N ALA A 225 -10.46 -7.65 10.66
CA ALA A 225 -10.06 -6.32 10.25
C ALA A 225 -9.07 -6.36 9.08
N ALA A 226 -8.09 -7.28 9.14
CA ALA A 226 -7.10 -7.46 8.08
C ALA A 226 -7.74 -7.93 6.77
N ASP A 227 -8.63 -8.91 6.83
CA ASP A 227 -9.33 -9.47 5.67
C ASP A 227 -10.15 -8.39 4.95
N THR A 228 -11.00 -7.67 5.70
CA THR A 228 -11.79 -6.57 5.12
C THR A 228 -10.92 -5.46 4.56
N ALA A 229 -9.83 -5.11 5.26
CA ALA A 229 -8.91 -4.07 4.83
C ALA A 229 -8.18 -4.44 3.53
N VAL A 230 -7.75 -5.70 3.40
CA VAL A 230 -7.11 -6.20 2.18
C VAL A 230 -8.08 -6.22 1.01
N ILE A 231 -9.32 -6.69 1.21
CA ILE A 231 -10.36 -6.69 0.17
C ILE A 231 -10.60 -5.26 -0.34
N ALA A 232 -10.89 -4.32 0.54
CA ALA A 232 -11.11 -2.92 0.19
C ALA A 232 -9.89 -2.36 -0.56
N LYS A 233 -8.68 -2.63 -0.07
CA LYS A 233 -7.47 -2.16 -0.73
C LYS A 233 -7.26 -2.77 -2.10
N MET A 234 -7.62 -4.02 -2.34
CA MET A 234 -7.53 -4.65 -3.66
C MET A 234 -8.50 -4.01 -4.65
N VAL A 235 -9.72 -3.69 -4.24
CA VAL A 235 -10.69 -2.92 -5.05
C VAL A 235 -10.07 -1.58 -5.47
N ARG A 236 -9.49 -0.85 -4.51
CA ARG A 236 -8.87 0.45 -4.78
C ARG A 236 -7.64 0.35 -5.72
N VAL A 237 -6.83 -0.70 -5.58
CA VAL A 237 -5.69 -0.96 -6.49
C VAL A 237 -6.17 -1.22 -7.92
N MET A 238 -7.28 -1.93 -8.10
CA MET A 238 -7.85 -2.17 -9.43
C MET A 238 -8.36 -0.86 -10.07
N MET A 239 -8.75 0.14 -9.29
CA MET A 239 -9.13 1.47 -9.81
C MET A 239 -7.96 2.24 -10.43
N LEU A 240 -6.70 1.80 -10.27
CA LEU A 240 -5.54 2.44 -10.91
C LEU A 240 -5.67 2.49 -12.42
N ALA A 241 -6.12 1.41 -13.05
CA ALA A 241 -6.25 1.34 -14.51
C ALA A 241 -7.27 2.37 -15.07
N PRO A 242 -8.54 2.42 -14.61
CA PRO A 242 -9.48 3.45 -15.06
C PRO A 242 -9.03 4.86 -14.69
N PHE A 243 -8.38 5.06 -13.53
CA PHE A 243 -7.81 6.36 -13.16
C PHE A 243 -6.75 6.83 -14.17
N LEU A 244 -5.80 5.99 -14.56
CA LEU A 244 -4.77 6.35 -15.55
C LEU A 244 -5.36 6.63 -16.92
N LEU A 245 -6.42 5.91 -17.32
CA LEU A 245 -7.15 6.20 -18.55
C LEU A 245 -7.83 7.58 -18.51
N ALA A 246 -8.53 7.88 -17.42
CA ALA A 246 -9.18 9.17 -17.22
C ALA A 246 -8.16 10.32 -17.20
N LEU A 247 -7.04 10.15 -16.48
CA LEU A 247 -5.96 11.12 -16.41
C LEU A 247 -5.32 11.34 -17.79
N SER A 248 -5.04 10.28 -18.53
CA SER A 248 -4.50 10.34 -19.89
C SER A 248 -5.45 11.07 -20.84
N ALA A 249 -6.75 10.80 -20.75
CA ALA A 249 -7.76 11.47 -21.55
C ALA A 249 -7.86 12.97 -21.20
N TRP A 250 -7.74 13.32 -19.92
CA TRP A 250 -7.73 14.72 -19.49
C TRP A 250 -6.52 15.50 -20.02
N PHE A 251 -5.32 14.95 -19.90
CA PHE A 251 -4.12 15.55 -20.50
C PHE A 251 -4.20 15.65 -22.02
N ALA A 252 -4.86 14.70 -22.66
CA ALA A 252 -5.11 14.72 -24.09
C ALA A 252 -5.98 15.92 -24.53
N ARG A 253 -7.00 16.27 -23.76
CA ARG A 253 -7.96 17.34 -24.06
C ARG A 253 -7.40 18.73 -23.76
N THR A 254 -6.49 18.85 -22.79
CA THR A 254 -5.93 20.13 -22.35
C THR A 254 -4.75 20.63 -23.20
N GLY A 255 -4.50 20.03 -24.37
CA GLY A 255 -3.50 20.51 -25.35
C GLY A 255 -2.03 20.26 -24.97
N ALA A 256 -1.76 19.54 -23.88
CA ALA A 256 -0.40 19.16 -23.49
C ALA A 256 0.19 18.01 -24.37
N ARG A 257 -0.28 17.89 -25.61
CA ARG A 257 0.15 16.84 -26.57
C ARG A 257 1.24 17.34 -27.52
N ASP A 258 2.41 16.74 -27.43
CA ASP A 258 3.20 16.43 -28.62
C ASP A 258 2.64 15.14 -29.22
N ALA A 259 2.07 15.23 -30.42
CA ALA A 259 1.40 14.12 -31.12
C ALA A 259 2.34 12.97 -31.53
N SER A 260 3.64 13.05 -31.23
CA SER A 260 4.69 12.17 -31.75
C SER A 260 5.13 11.03 -30.83
N ARG A 261 4.58 10.89 -29.60
CA ARG A 261 5.01 9.82 -28.68
C ARG A 261 3.90 8.84 -28.34
N ALA A 262 4.24 7.54 -28.43
CA ALA A 262 3.38 6.42 -28.08
C ALA A 262 2.77 6.57 -26.68
N ARG A 263 1.49 6.16 -26.54
CA ARG A 263 0.80 6.13 -25.23
C ARG A 263 1.58 5.22 -24.28
N PRO A 264 1.85 5.65 -23.02
CA PRO A 264 2.47 4.77 -22.05
C PRO A 264 1.56 3.53 -21.84
N PRO A 265 2.16 2.34 -21.67
CA PRO A 265 1.39 1.13 -21.42
C PRO A 265 0.61 1.27 -20.11
N ILE A 266 -0.64 0.78 -20.12
CA ILE A 266 -1.46 0.75 -18.92
C ILE A 266 -0.82 -0.21 -17.93
N ALA A 267 -0.50 0.27 -16.74
CA ALA A 267 0.03 -0.57 -15.67
C ALA A 267 -1.11 -1.44 -15.09
N ILE A 268 -1.12 -2.71 -15.44
CA ILE A 268 -2.05 -3.69 -14.89
C ILE A 268 -1.44 -4.27 -13.61
N PRO A 269 -2.11 -4.19 -12.45
CA PRO A 269 -1.62 -4.74 -11.20
C PRO A 269 -1.82 -6.26 -11.16
N TRP A 270 -0.93 -7.01 -11.82
CA TRP A 270 -1.01 -8.46 -11.97
C TRP A 270 -1.18 -9.23 -10.65
N PHE A 271 -0.59 -8.72 -9.57
CA PHE A 271 -0.76 -9.33 -8.25
C PHE A 271 -2.20 -9.23 -7.73
N ALA A 272 -2.94 -8.15 -8.06
CA ALA A 272 -4.35 -8.04 -7.71
C ALA A 272 -5.21 -9.05 -8.49
N LEU A 273 -4.90 -9.29 -9.77
CA LEU A 273 -5.55 -10.35 -10.55
C LEU A 273 -5.21 -11.74 -10.00
N GLY A 274 -3.94 -11.95 -9.60
CA GLY A 274 -3.51 -13.18 -8.93
C GLY A 274 -4.25 -13.43 -7.61
N PHE A 275 -4.42 -12.38 -6.80
CA PHE A 275 -5.23 -12.41 -5.58
C PHE A 275 -6.66 -12.86 -5.87
N VAL A 276 -7.35 -12.23 -6.83
CA VAL A 276 -8.73 -12.60 -7.21
C VAL A 276 -8.80 -14.04 -7.73
N ALA A 277 -7.81 -14.47 -8.52
CA ALA A 277 -7.76 -15.84 -9.03
C ALA A 277 -7.63 -16.88 -7.90
N LEU A 278 -6.74 -16.65 -6.91
CA LEU A 278 -6.60 -17.55 -5.77
C LEU A 278 -7.81 -17.50 -4.82
N THR A 279 -8.44 -16.37 -4.64
CA THR A 279 -9.74 -16.26 -3.95
C THR A 279 -10.81 -17.11 -4.66
N GLY A 280 -10.82 -17.12 -6.01
CA GLY A 280 -11.67 -17.99 -6.80
C GLY A 280 -11.41 -19.47 -6.54
N VAL A 281 -10.14 -19.88 -6.54
CA VAL A 281 -9.75 -21.27 -6.22
C VAL A 281 -10.20 -21.65 -4.80
N ARG A 282 -10.05 -20.76 -3.82
CA ARG A 282 -10.53 -20.97 -2.44
C ARG A 282 -12.06 -21.14 -2.40
N SER A 283 -12.78 -20.30 -3.15
CA SER A 283 -14.25 -20.31 -3.20
C SER A 283 -14.84 -21.58 -3.80
N LEU A 284 -14.08 -22.31 -4.65
CA LEU A 284 -14.51 -23.60 -5.21
C LEU A 284 -14.51 -24.73 -4.17
N GLY A 285 -13.89 -24.54 -3.01
CA GLY A 285 -13.86 -25.54 -1.93
C GLY A 285 -13.07 -26.83 -2.27
N VAL A 286 -12.22 -26.81 -3.31
CA VAL A 286 -11.49 -27.98 -3.79
C VAL A 286 -10.15 -28.22 -3.07
N LEU A 287 -9.68 -27.25 -2.28
CA LEU A 287 -8.39 -27.33 -1.60
C LEU A 287 -8.53 -28.03 -0.24
N PRO A 288 -7.68 -29.02 0.07
CA PRO A 288 -7.59 -29.60 1.40
C PRO A 288 -7.17 -28.54 2.46
N ASP A 289 -7.71 -28.66 3.69
CA ASP A 289 -7.39 -27.76 4.78
C ASP A 289 -5.88 -27.67 5.09
N ALA A 290 -5.16 -28.80 4.93
CA ALA A 290 -3.70 -28.82 5.10
C ALA A 290 -2.97 -27.91 4.10
N VAL A 291 -3.46 -27.80 2.86
CA VAL A 291 -2.88 -26.92 1.83
C VAL A 291 -3.15 -25.46 2.19
N ILE A 292 -4.34 -25.17 2.69
CA ILE A 292 -4.72 -23.81 3.11
C ILE A 292 -3.86 -23.39 4.31
N ALA A 293 -3.72 -24.24 5.33
CA ALA A 293 -2.89 -23.94 6.50
C ALA A 293 -1.40 -23.75 6.14
N ALA A 294 -0.88 -24.54 5.19
CA ALA A 294 0.47 -24.35 4.68
C ALA A 294 0.62 -23.04 3.92
N ALA A 295 -0.37 -22.69 3.09
CA ALA A 295 -0.39 -21.40 2.35
C ALA A 295 -0.46 -20.21 3.30
N ASP A 296 -1.26 -20.28 4.37
CA ASP A 296 -1.36 -19.24 5.40
C ASP A 296 -0.03 -19.01 6.14
N THR A 297 0.65 -20.12 6.48
CA THR A 297 1.97 -20.04 7.13
C THR A 297 3.00 -19.39 6.19
N LEU A 298 3.02 -19.83 4.93
CA LEU A 298 3.93 -19.30 3.91
C LEU A 298 3.64 -17.82 3.63
N ASP A 299 2.36 -17.45 3.53
CA ASP A 299 1.90 -16.08 3.33
C ASP A 299 2.37 -15.18 4.48
N THR A 300 2.08 -15.56 5.73
CA THR A 300 2.48 -14.81 6.92
C THR A 300 4.01 -14.62 6.98
N ALA A 301 4.79 -15.68 6.71
CA ALA A 301 6.24 -15.60 6.68
C ALA A 301 6.74 -14.66 5.57
N THR A 302 6.17 -14.79 4.37
CA THR A 302 6.54 -13.98 3.20
C THR A 302 6.21 -12.50 3.44
N LEU A 303 5.03 -12.22 3.99
CA LEU A 303 4.62 -10.86 4.35
C LEU A 303 5.50 -10.28 5.47
N ALA A 304 5.87 -11.07 6.49
CA ALA A 304 6.75 -10.61 7.57
C ALA A 304 8.13 -10.19 7.03
N VAL A 305 8.71 -10.95 6.10
CA VAL A 305 9.98 -10.61 5.44
C VAL A 305 9.83 -9.34 4.59
N ALA A 306 8.72 -9.21 3.86
CA ALA A 306 8.43 -8.01 3.07
C ALA A 306 8.23 -6.77 3.95
N MET A 307 7.55 -6.90 5.10
CA MET A 307 7.38 -5.82 6.08
C MET A 307 8.72 -5.39 6.70
N ALA A 308 9.55 -6.35 7.07
CA ALA A 308 10.91 -6.08 7.55
C ALA A 308 11.73 -5.29 6.52
N ALA A 309 11.70 -5.72 5.25
CA ALA A 309 12.38 -5.03 4.16
C ALA A 309 11.83 -3.62 3.91
N LEU A 310 10.50 -3.44 3.99
CA LEU A 310 9.86 -2.13 3.90
C LEU A 310 10.36 -1.21 5.02
N GLY A 311 10.37 -1.69 6.27
CA GLY A 311 10.91 -0.95 7.41
C GLY A 311 12.38 -0.56 7.21
N LEU A 312 13.24 -1.53 6.86
CA LEU A 312 14.69 -1.31 6.62
C LEU A 312 14.97 -0.28 5.53
N THR A 313 14.12 -0.18 4.52
CA THR A 313 14.27 0.77 3.41
C THR A 313 13.61 2.13 3.65
N THR A 314 12.79 2.27 4.70
CA THR A 314 12.12 3.53 5.04
C THR A 314 13.09 4.46 5.78
N ARG A 315 13.52 5.52 5.09
CA ARG A 315 14.53 6.47 5.60
C ARG A 315 13.88 7.77 6.04
N LEU A 316 14.10 8.17 7.29
CA LEU A 316 13.68 9.48 7.80
C LEU A 316 14.40 10.64 7.07
N SER A 317 15.65 10.41 6.64
CA SER A 317 16.41 11.38 5.84
C SER A 317 15.76 11.67 4.48
N SER A 318 15.19 10.65 3.82
CA SER A 318 14.49 10.85 2.54
C SER A 318 13.22 11.67 2.70
N MET A 319 12.50 11.51 3.80
CA MET A 319 11.35 12.37 4.13
C MET A 319 11.77 13.82 4.32
N LYS A 320 12.85 14.07 5.09
CA LYS A 320 13.38 15.43 5.28
C LYS A 320 13.85 16.05 3.97
N ALA A 321 14.48 15.25 3.10
CA ALA A 321 14.95 15.70 1.79
C ALA A 321 13.82 16.05 0.81
N ALA A 322 12.60 15.53 1.01
CA ALA A 322 11.43 15.87 0.20
C ALA A 322 11.04 17.35 0.30
N GLY A 323 11.37 18.01 1.41
CA GLY A 323 11.07 19.42 1.66
C GLY A 323 9.73 19.64 2.36
N LEU A 324 9.54 20.86 2.88
CA LEU A 324 8.37 21.18 3.72
C LEU A 324 7.04 21.20 2.94
N ALA A 325 7.04 21.70 1.70
CA ALA A 325 5.81 21.82 0.93
C ALA A 325 5.20 20.46 0.54
N PRO A 326 5.95 19.47 0.00
CA PRO A 326 5.45 18.11 -0.21
C PRO A 326 5.00 17.42 1.08
N LEU A 327 5.76 17.59 2.19
CA LEU A 327 5.39 17.03 3.48
C LEU A 327 4.12 17.69 4.04
N GLY A 328 3.96 19.01 3.90
CA GLY A 328 2.76 19.73 4.28
C GLY A 328 1.53 19.22 3.52
N LEU A 329 1.65 19.04 2.20
CA LEU A 329 0.59 18.43 1.40
C LEU A 329 0.30 16.99 1.86
N GLY A 330 1.32 16.18 2.09
CA GLY A 330 1.17 14.82 2.60
C GLY A 330 0.43 14.76 3.93
N ALA A 331 0.77 15.66 4.86
CA ALA A 331 0.10 15.79 6.16
C ALA A 331 -1.38 16.19 6.02
N ALA A 332 -1.68 17.14 5.15
CA ALA A 332 -3.06 17.57 4.88
C ALA A 332 -3.88 16.43 4.26
N LEU A 333 -3.31 15.67 3.30
CA LEU A 333 -3.96 14.53 2.70
C LEU A 333 -4.10 13.36 3.68
N PHE A 334 -3.13 13.15 4.55
CA PHE A 334 -3.22 12.14 5.60
C PHE A 334 -4.36 12.48 6.59
N ALA A 335 -4.43 13.73 7.04
CA ALA A 335 -5.54 14.17 7.88
C ALA A 335 -6.90 14.02 7.18
N TRP A 336 -6.98 14.34 5.88
CA TRP A 336 -8.17 14.10 5.08
C TRP A 336 -8.53 12.62 5.00
N LEU A 337 -7.56 11.73 4.76
CA LEU A 337 -7.79 10.29 4.67
C LEU A 337 -8.29 9.71 6.00
N VAL A 338 -7.74 10.18 7.11
CA VAL A 338 -8.18 9.77 8.46
C VAL A 338 -9.61 10.28 8.73
N VAL A 339 -9.84 11.58 8.63
CA VAL A 339 -11.10 12.21 9.06
C VAL A 339 -12.14 12.16 7.94
N GLY A 340 -11.81 12.70 6.77
CA GLY A 340 -12.73 12.75 5.62
C GLY A 340 -13.04 11.38 5.06
N GLY A 341 -12.01 10.50 4.96
CA GLY A 341 -12.20 9.11 4.58
C GLY A 341 -13.05 8.34 5.59
N GLY A 342 -12.85 8.56 6.88
CA GLY A 342 -13.70 8.01 7.93
C GLY A 342 -15.14 8.50 7.82
N ALA A 343 -15.36 9.79 7.59
CA ALA A 343 -16.68 10.37 7.37
C ALA A 343 -17.38 9.80 6.14
N ILE A 344 -16.64 9.59 5.02
CA ILE A 344 -17.18 8.94 3.81
C ILE A 344 -17.62 7.50 4.13
N ASN A 345 -16.81 6.73 4.87
CA ASN A 345 -17.17 5.38 5.29
C ASN A 345 -18.46 5.36 6.11
N LEU A 346 -18.58 6.25 7.10
CA LEU A 346 -19.79 6.37 7.93
C LEU A 346 -21.00 6.79 7.11
N ALA A 347 -20.86 7.79 6.23
CA ALA A 347 -21.95 8.27 5.40
C ALA A 347 -22.48 7.20 4.43
N VAL A 348 -21.58 6.47 3.75
CA VAL A 348 -22.00 5.41 2.83
C VAL A 348 -22.65 4.25 3.60
N HIS A 349 -22.11 3.88 4.78
CA HIS A 349 -22.73 2.86 5.64
C HIS A 349 -24.12 3.27 6.12
N ALA A 350 -24.33 4.55 6.43
CA ALA A 350 -25.64 5.05 6.85
C ALA A 350 -26.65 5.07 5.69
N LEU A 351 -26.21 5.33 4.46
CA LEU A 351 -27.04 5.35 3.27
C LEU A 351 -27.28 3.95 2.67
N TRP A 352 -26.35 3.03 2.93
CA TRP A 352 -26.35 1.66 2.40
C TRP A 352 -26.03 0.69 3.54
N PRO A 353 -26.93 0.52 4.51
CA PRO A 353 -26.72 -0.49 5.54
C PRO A 353 -26.62 -1.85 4.86
N ALA A 354 -25.53 -2.59 5.14
CA ALA A 354 -25.37 -3.95 4.65
C ALA A 354 -26.60 -4.76 5.12
N ALA A 355 -27.34 -5.34 4.16
CA ALA A 355 -28.46 -6.23 4.42
C ALA A 355 -27.98 -7.52 5.04
#